data_532e12832a110b6013b10fa11d93ddf2
#
_entry.id   532e12832a110b6013b10fa11d93ddf2
#
_cell.length_a   1.000
_cell.length_b   1.000
_cell.length_c   1.000
_cell.angle_alpha   90.00
_cell.angle_beta   90.00
_cell.angle_gamma   90.00
#
_symmetry.space_group_name_H-M   'P 1'
#
loop_
_entity.id
_entity.type
_entity.pdbx_description
1 polymer ?
#
loop_
_entity_poly.entity_id
_entity_poly.type
_entity_poly.pdbx_seq_one_letter_code
_entity_poly.pdbx_strand_id
1 'polypeptide(L)'
;PQSGIMSFGMPNNGPELSVGQDYRWTVSVLCNPNRPSEVITFTQSFIQRVAPTAELSRELAMAKSDRDRARIYAKNGLWYDALAAYNQAVAKDPTVRSEMLSVLDEVKLNSITGQERKNTQAVNAPSR
;
A
#
# COMPACT_ATOMS: atom_id res chain seq x y z
N PRO A 1 -6.93 17.76 -2.20
CA PRO A 1 -6.38 16.40 -2.06
C PRO A 1 -7.47 15.37 -2.36
N GLN A 2 -7.17 14.41 -3.21
CA GLN A 2 -8.10 13.31 -3.47
C GLN A 2 -8.12 12.40 -2.23
N SER A 3 -9.32 12.04 -1.79
CA SER A 3 -9.49 11.02 -0.76
C SER A 3 -9.21 9.64 -1.35
N GLY A 4 -8.56 8.78 -0.60
CA GLY A 4 -8.27 7.41 -1.03
C GLY A 4 -6.94 6.88 -0.51
N ILE A 5 -6.58 5.70 -0.96
CA ILE A 5 -5.30 5.07 -0.65
C ILE A 5 -4.21 5.75 -1.48
N MET A 6 -3.24 6.34 -0.79
CA MET A 6 -2.07 6.95 -1.40
C MET A 6 -0.84 6.09 -1.14
N SER A 7 0.05 5.99 -2.12
CA SER A 7 1.31 5.28 -2.02
C SER A 7 2.47 6.26 -1.98
N PHE A 8 3.36 6.07 -1.02
CA PHE A 8 4.62 6.81 -0.90
C PHE A 8 5.78 5.84 -1.01
N GLY A 9 6.72 6.14 -1.90
CA GLY A 9 7.95 5.39 -2.05
C GLY A 9 9.15 6.13 -1.46
N MET A 10 10.21 5.38 -1.19
CA MET A 10 11.51 5.98 -0.87
C MET A 10 12.02 6.77 -2.09
N PRO A 11 12.65 7.95 -1.89
CA PRO A 11 13.30 8.66 -2.98
C PRO A 11 14.36 7.79 -3.68
N ASN A 12 14.45 7.87 -4.99
CA ASN A 12 15.40 7.06 -5.78
C ASN A 12 16.88 7.27 -5.39
N ASN A 13 17.19 8.40 -4.77
CA ASN A 13 18.53 8.75 -4.27
C ASN A 13 18.65 8.62 -2.75
N GLY A 14 17.63 8.06 -2.09
CA GLY A 14 17.65 7.80 -0.65
C GLY A 14 18.47 6.55 -0.31
N PRO A 15 18.89 6.40 0.96
CA PRO A 15 19.56 5.21 1.43
C PRO A 15 18.62 4.00 1.37
N GLU A 16 19.13 2.85 0.96
CA GLU A 16 18.37 1.60 1.03
C GLU A 16 18.19 1.14 2.49
N LEU A 17 17.06 0.51 2.76
CA LEU A 17 16.84 -0.15 4.04
C LEU A 17 17.72 -1.38 4.14
N SER A 18 18.42 -1.54 5.28
CA SER A 18 19.22 -2.74 5.56
C SER A 18 18.31 -3.93 5.87
N VAL A 19 18.70 -5.12 5.38
CA VAL A 19 17.98 -6.36 5.65
C VAL A 19 18.02 -6.70 7.13
N GLY A 20 16.88 -7.10 7.70
CA GLY A 20 16.74 -7.52 9.09
C GLY A 20 16.70 -6.39 10.12
N GLN A 21 16.75 -5.13 9.68
CA GLN A 21 16.67 -3.96 10.55
C GLN A 21 15.24 -3.42 10.60
N ASP A 22 14.74 -3.09 11.80
CA ASP A 22 13.47 -2.41 11.97
C ASP A 22 13.63 -0.91 11.73
N TYR A 23 12.73 -0.36 10.92
CA TYR A 23 12.61 1.08 10.67
C TYR A 23 11.23 1.56 11.06
N ARG A 24 11.17 2.71 11.69
CA ARG A 24 9.90 3.38 12.01
C ARG A 24 9.61 4.44 10.96
N TRP A 25 8.42 4.40 10.39
CA TRP A 25 7.92 5.49 9.58
C TRP A 25 6.85 6.27 10.34
N THR A 26 6.74 7.55 10.03
CA THR A 26 5.74 8.45 10.61
C THR A 26 5.14 9.30 9.51
N VAL A 27 3.82 9.39 9.48
CA VAL A 27 3.08 10.32 8.63
C VAL A 27 2.42 11.35 9.53
N SER A 28 2.69 12.63 9.28
CA SER A 28 2.15 13.75 10.02
C SER A 28 1.26 14.62 9.14
N VAL A 29 0.14 15.07 9.70
CA VAL A 29 -0.72 16.06 9.05
C VAL A 29 -0.37 17.44 9.57
N LEU A 30 0.00 18.36 8.68
CA LEU A 30 0.39 19.72 8.99
C LEU A 30 -0.68 20.68 8.47
N CYS A 31 -1.05 21.68 9.29
CA CYS A 31 -1.88 22.81 8.82
C CYS A 31 -1.10 23.72 7.86
N ASN A 32 0.17 23.93 8.17
CA ASN A 32 1.04 24.82 7.40
C ASN A 32 2.37 24.12 7.14
N PRO A 33 2.72 23.83 5.87
CA PRO A 33 3.97 23.16 5.53
C PRO A 33 5.22 23.97 5.92
N ASN A 34 5.08 25.30 6.09
CA ASN A 34 6.17 26.17 6.52
C ASN A 34 6.35 26.19 8.05
N ARG A 35 5.48 25.51 8.79
CA ARG A 35 5.54 25.40 10.25
C ARG A 35 5.41 23.94 10.69
N PRO A 36 6.45 23.13 10.48
CA PRO A 36 6.39 21.69 10.77
C PRO A 36 6.21 21.35 12.26
N SER A 37 6.38 22.31 13.15
CA SER A 37 6.05 22.16 14.58
C SER A 37 4.55 22.16 14.89
N GLU A 38 3.70 22.62 13.98
CA GLU A 38 2.23 22.64 14.11
C GLU A 38 1.61 21.35 13.56
N VAL A 39 1.98 20.20 14.14
CA VAL A 39 1.40 18.90 13.80
C VAL A 39 -0.01 18.82 14.38
N ILE A 40 -1.02 18.58 13.52
CA ILE A 40 -2.40 18.34 13.96
C ILE A 40 -2.54 16.93 14.50
N THR A 41 -2.03 15.96 13.76
CA THR A 41 -2.05 14.54 14.10
C THR A 41 -0.95 13.81 13.36
N PHE A 42 -0.58 12.65 13.87
CA PHE A 42 0.37 11.77 13.20
C PHE A 42 -0.01 10.30 13.41
N THR A 43 0.48 9.46 12.53
CA THR A 43 0.48 8.00 12.69
C THR A 43 1.87 7.46 12.40
N GLN A 44 2.20 6.33 12.99
CA GLN A 44 3.49 5.68 12.81
C GLN A 44 3.33 4.16 12.82
N SER A 45 4.22 3.47 12.17
CA SER A 45 4.34 2.03 12.22
C SER A 45 5.77 1.60 11.89
N PHE A 46 6.01 0.32 11.85
CA PHE A 46 7.32 -0.25 11.56
C PHE A 46 7.33 -0.95 10.22
N ILE A 47 8.50 -0.98 9.61
CA ILE A 47 8.78 -1.73 8.40
C ILE A 47 10.15 -2.39 8.54
N GLN A 48 10.27 -3.63 8.09
CA GLN A 48 11.53 -4.36 8.03
C GLN A 48 11.72 -4.89 6.61
N ARG A 49 12.92 -4.71 6.07
CA ARG A 49 13.31 -5.37 4.82
C ARG A 49 13.75 -6.78 5.14
N VAL A 50 13.14 -7.77 4.50
CA VAL A 50 13.51 -9.19 4.63
C VAL A 50 14.22 -9.66 3.37
N ALA A 51 15.18 -10.58 3.53
CA ALA A 51 15.81 -11.24 2.40
C ALA A 51 14.80 -12.19 1.73
N PRO A 52 14.65 -12.16 0.39
CA PRO A 52 13.77 -13.09 -0.29
C PRO A 52 14.29 -14.52 -0.17
N THR A 53 13.38 -15.46 0.09
CA THR A 53 13.71 -16.89 0.01
C THR A 53 13.89 -17.32 -1.46
N ALA A 54 14.57 -18.45 -1.70
CA ALA A 54 14.70 -19.00 -3.04
C ALA A 54 13.34 -19.35 -3.67
N GLU A 55 12.37 -19.79 -2.85
CA GLU A 55 11.01 -20.08 -3.28
C GLU A 55 10.27 -18.82 -3.71
N LEU A 56 10.30 -17.77 -2.88
CA LEU A 56 9.70 -16.47 -3.21
C LEU A 56 10.29 -15.91 -4.51
N SER A 57 11.61 -15.97 -4.66
CA SER A 57 12.28 -15.48 -5.87
C SER A 57 11.83 -16.23 -7.12
N ARG A 58 11.63 -17.55 -7.04
CA ARG A 58 11.10 -18.37 -8.14
C ARG A 58 9.65 -18.03 -8.46
N GLU A 59 8.79 -17.92 -7.46
CA GLU A 59 7.39 -17.53 -7.64
C GLU A 59 7.28 -16.16 -8.33
N LEU A 60 8.05 -15.18 -7.88
CA LEU A 60 8.06 -13.84 -8.47
C LEU A 60 8.60 -13.82 -9.90
N ALA A 61 9.58 -14.67 -10.23
CA ALA A 61 10.10 -14.80 -11.59
C ALA A 61 9.06 -15.37 -12.57
N MET A 62 8.11 -16.18 -12.09
CA MET A 62 7.02 -16.75 -12.89
C MET A 62 5.80 -15.83 -12.97
N ALA A 63 5.72 -14.78 -12.19
CA ALA A 63 4.61 -13.83 -12.19
C ALA A 63 4.53 -13.08 -13.52
N LYS A 64 3.33 -13.08 -14.13
CA LYS A 64 3.10 -12.45 -15.45
C LYS A 64 2.50 -11.05 -15.36
N SER A 65 2.02 -10.67 -14.19
CA SER A 65 1.35 -9.39 -13.94
C SER A 65 1.65 -8.84 -12.55
N ASP A 66 1.39 -7.55 -12.35
CA ASP A 66 1.46 -6.94 -11.02
C ASP A 66 0.45 -7.57 -10.06
N ARG A 67 -0.72 -8.01 -10.57
CA ARG A 67 -1.71 -8.77 -9.80
C ARG A 67 -1.16 -10.10 -9.30
N ASP A 68 -0.44 -10.85 -10.14
CA ASP A 68 0.19 -12.11 -9.73
C ASP A 68 1.26 -11.86 -8.67
N ARG A 69 2.08 -10.83 -8.85
CA ARG A 69 3.10 -10.42 -7.87
C ARG A 69 2.46 -10.05 -6.53
N ALA A 70 1.36 -9.28 -6.57
CA ALA A 70 0.63 -8.89 -5.37
C ALA A 70 0.13 -10.09 -4.57
N ARG A 71 -0.44 -11.09 -5.25
CA ARG A 71 -0.89 -12.35 -4.62
C ARG A 71 0.24 -13.14 -4.00
N ILE A 72 1.39 -13.21 -4.68
CA ILE A 72 2.58 -13.90 -4.17
C ILE A 72 3.08 -13.19 -2.90
N TYR A 73 3.18 -11.87 -2.90
CA TYR A 73 3.57 -11.11 -1.73
C TYR A 73 2.58 -11.30 -0.57
N ALA A 74 1.28 -11.20 -0.83
CA ALA A 74 0.24 -11.37 0.19
C ALA A 74 0.29 -12.77 0.83
N LYS A 75 0.41 -13.83 0.01
CA LYS A 75 0.59 -15.21 0.46
C LYS A 75 1.78 -15.39 1.40
N ASN A 76 2.85 -14.65 1.16
CA ASN A 76 4.08 -14.69 1.95
C ASN A 76 4.10 -13.69 3.11
N GLY A 77 2.99 -12.98 3.39
CA GLY A 77 2.89 -12.02 4.49
C GLY A 77 3.65 -10.71 4.26
N LEU A 78 4.07 -10.43 3.04
CA LEU A 78 4.78 -9.21 2.64
C LEU A 78 3.78 -8.13 2.24
N TRP A 79 3.07 -7.60 3.25
CA TRP A 79 1.90 -6.74 3.04
C TRP A 79 2.20 -5.41 2.34
N TYR A 80 3.34 -4.77 2.63
CA TYR A 80 3.74 -3.53 1.98
C TYR A 80 4.00 -3.74 0.49
N ASP A 81 4.72 -4.82 0.14
CA ASP A 81 4.99 -5.18 -1.25
C ASP A 81 3.71 -5.61 -1.98
N ALA A 82 2.83 -6.35 -1.29
CA ALA A 82 1.54 -6.77 -1.83
C ALA A 82 0.67 -5.55 -2.18
N LEU A 83 0.53 -4.59 -1.25
CA LEU A 83 -0.26 -3.39 -1.49
C LEU A 83 0.34 -2.50 -2.57
N ALA A 84 1.66 -2.37 -2.64
CA ALA A 84 2.32 -1.63 -3.70
C ALA A 84 2.06 -2.26 -5.08
N ALA A 85 2.16 -3.58 -5.20
CA ALA A 85 1.88 -4.31 -6.44
C ALA A 85 0.38 -4.25 -6.81
N TYR A 86 -0.53 -4.37 -5.85
CA TYR A 86 -1.96 -4.17 -6.09
C TYR A 86 -2.27 -2.76 -6.58
N ASN A 87 -1.66 -1.74 -6.00
CA ASN A 87 -1.87 -0.36 -6.45
C ASN A 87 -1.44 -0.15 -7.91
N GLN A 88 -0.32 -0.75 -8.31
CA GLN A 88 0.13 -0.77 -9.71
C GLN A 88 -0.84 -1.55 -10.62
N ALA A 89 -1.37 -2.68 -10.15
CA ALA A 89 -2.34 -3.47 -10.89
C ALA A 89 -3.65 -2.71 -11.09
N VAL A 90 -4.17 -2.04 -10.05
CA VAL A 90 -5.40 -1.23 -10.10
C VAL A 90 -5.28 -0.07 -11.08
N ALA A 91 -4.08 0.55 -11.20
CA ALA A 91 -3.84 1.62 -12.16
C ALA A 91 -4.00 1.14 -13.63
N LYS A 92 -3.72 -0.14 -13.90
CA LYS A 92 -3.86 -0.77 -15.22
C LYS A 92 -5.23 -1.42 -15.44
N ASP A 93 -5.78 -1.99 -14.38
CA ASP A 93 -7.06 -2.71 -14.37
C ASP A 93 -7.82 -2.39 -13.08
N PRO A 94 -8.78 -1.45 -13.12
CA PRO A 94 -9.57 -1.05 -11.96
C PRO A 94 -10.38 -2.20 -11.31
N THR A 95 -10.65 -3.29 -12.03
CA THR A 95 -11.40 -4.44 -11.48
C THR A 95 -10.63 -5.18 -10.38
N VAL A 96 -9.30 -5.05 -10.34
CA VAL A 96 -8.43 -5.62 -9.31
C VAL A 96 -8.62 -4.96 -7.93
N ARG A 97 -9.24 -3.76 -7.89
CA ARG A 97 -9.46 -3.01 -6.65
C ARG A 97 -10.22 -3.81 -5.59
N SER A 98 -11.22 -4.59 -5.98
CA SER A 98 -11.99 -5.41 -5.04
C SER A 98 -11.13 -6.46 -4.34
N GLU A 99 -10.19 -7.05 -5.06
CA GLU A 99 -9.23 -8.02 -4.51
C GLU A 99 -8.26 -7.35 -3.53
N MET A 100 -7.73 -6.18 -3.88
CA MET A 100 -6.89 -5.39 -2.98
C MET A 100 -7.62 -5.05 -1.67
N LEU A 101 -8.88 -4.65 -1.74
CA LEU A 101 -9.68 -4.34 -0.56
C LEU A 101 -9.95 -5.58 0.30
N SER A 102 -10.12 -6.75 -0.31
CA SER A 102 -10.27 -8.03 0.42
C SER A 102 -9.01 -8.37 1.22
N VAL A 103 -7.83 -8.14 0.66
CA VAL A 103 -6.56 -8.32 1.38
C VAL A 103 -6.44 -7.37 2.57
N LEU A 104 -6.88 -6.12 2.44
CA LEU A 104 -6.93 -5.17 3.55
C LEU A 104 -7.91 -5.59 4.65
N ASP A 105 -9.03 -6.22 4.29
CA ASP A 105 -9.98 -6.77 5.26
C ASP A 105 -9.36 -7.92 6.06
N GLU A 106 -8.57 -8.78 5.43
CA GLU A 106 -7.86 -9.88 6.11
C GLU A 106 -6.90 -9.38 7.20
N VAL A 107 -6.27 -8.23 6.99
CA VAL A 107 -5.41 -7.59 8.00
C VAL A 107 -6.18 -6.66 8.95
N LYS A 108 -7.50 -6.77 9.00
CA LYS A 108 -8.41 -6.05 9.91
C LYS A 108 -8.43 -4.52 9.72
N LEU A 109 -8.22 -4.05 8.51
CA LEU A 109 -8.35 -2.64 8.13
C LEU A 109 -9.74 -2.30 7.57
N ASN A 110 -10.78 -2.90 8.13
CA ASN A 110 -12.17 -2.83 7.63
C ASN A 110 -12.74 -1.41 7.59
N SER A 111 -12.30 -0.53 8.47
CA SER A 111 -12.72 0.88 8.46
C SER A 111 -12.24 1.60 7.20
N ILE A 112 -11.01 1.30 6.76
CA ILE A 112 -10.42 1.87 5.55
C ILE A 112 -11.12 1.31 4.32
N THR A 113 -11.31 -0.01 4.24
CA THR A 113 -11.95 -0.66 3.10
C THR A 113 -13.41 -0.24 2.96
N GLY A 114 -14.11 -0.05 4.07
CA GLY A 114 -15.48 0.46 4.09
C GLY A 114 -15.58 1.86 3.48
N GLN A 115 -14.64 2.75 3.79
CA GLN A 115 -14.59 4.09 3.20
C GLN A 115 -14.23 4.05 1.71
N GLU A 116 -13.28 3.23 1.32
CA GLU A 116 -12.87 3.08 -0.08
C GLU A 116 -13.98 2.51 -0.97
N ARG A 117 -14.78 1.55 -0.46
CA ARG A 117 -15.96 1.03 -1.18
C ARG A 117 -17.00 2.12 -1.41
N LYS A 118 -17.26 2.98 -0.41
CA LYS A 118 -18.17 4.12 -0.54
C LYS A 118 -17.67 5.13 -1.58
N ASN A 119 -16.40 5.47 -1.57
CA ASN A 119 -15.79 6.38 -2.53
C ASN A 119 -15.94 5.84 -3.96
N THR A 120 -15.72 4.55 -4.16
CA THR A 120 -15.86 3.90 -5.48
C THR A 120 -17.31 3.92 -5.98
N GLN A 121 -18.28 3.71 -5.09
CA GLN A 121 -19.71 3.79 -5.45
C GLN A 121 -20.13 5.21 -5.83
N ALA A 122 -19.63 6.22 -5.13
CA ALA A 122 -19.94 7.62 -5.41
C ALA A 122 -19.41 8.06 -6.79
N VAL A 123 -18.25 7.59 -7.21
CA VAL A 123 -17.66 7.88 -8.53
C VAL A 123 -18.45 7.21 -9.67
N ASN A 124 -19.00 6.03 -9.42
CA ASN A 124 -19.74 5.24 -10.42
C ASN A 124 -21.24 5.54 -10.43
N ALA A 125 -21.74 6.44 -9.59
CA ALA A 125 -23.15 6.83 -9.59
C ALA A 125 -23.45 7.65 -10.85
N PRO A 126 -24.48 7.29 -11.64
CA PRO A 126 -24.86 8.06 -12.81
C PRO A 126 -25.25 9.48 -12.40
N SER A 127 -24.66 10.46 -13.08
CA SER A 127 -25.08 11.86 -12.95
C SER A 127 -26.55 11.96 -13.32
N ARG A 128 -27.38 12.41 -12.38
CA ARG A 128 -28.78 12.73 -12.64
C ARG A 128 -28.92 14.06 -13.39
#